data_52d03b7ff56848d2cf74f48b5c6a0c24
#
_entry.id   52d03b7ff56848d2cf74f48b5c6a0c24
#
_cell.length_a   1.000
_cell.length_b   1.000
_cell.length_c   1.000
_cell.angle_alpha   90.00
_cell.angle_beta   90.00
_cell.angle_gamma   90.00
#
_symmetry.space_group_name_H-M   'P 1'
#
loop_
_entity.id
_entity.type
_entity.pdbx_description
1 polymer ?
#
loop_
_entity_poly.entity_id
_entity_poly.type
_entity_poly.pdbx_seq_one_letter_code
_entity_poly.pdbx_strand_id
1 'polypeptide(L)'
;RDWTRGQFFDEDLSGETHAVEQFANVHEGTSDRVGCLQMRGEYMFVAEGRGGFRVYDIASIANKGFSERIITAPFSPLGHDTHVDTENATCMALPTNQAIAPTRNTEEMRQMNQEQPFLPIYSYAAISDAEEGLILVNVNTLADGELRNNHLNRAIYADGSDAWNPDGVLDGARHIQLAGEIAYITADAGLVVVALGDPANPELTAVMPLTDARASAIQFRYLWVSDADGVKLFDVTDLRRPVARPEGTIRLANAQRMYIARTYLYIAGKQDGLVIADVTRPLAPRIHLRETFDGQMNDVEDVIVASTNASLFAYVADGVNGMKVLQLTSPDSQPNYYGFSPAPVPELIAWARTQSAAISMSKGLDRDRAVDETGGQMAVFGRLGSRPFNREEMENLFLNNAGIPWRVSDEADMTAWVPGAGPVARRRPGQ
;
A
#
# COMPACT_ATOMS: atom_id res chain seq x y z
N ARG A 1 -6.85 -22.58 14.00
CA ARG A 1 -7.22 -21.64 15.04
C ARG A 1 -8.15 -20.61 14.42
N ASP A 2 -9.35 -20.53 14.96
CA ASP A 2 -10.30 -19.53 14.48
C ASP A 2 -10.03 -18.22 15.19
N TRP A 3 -9.25 -17.36 14.57
CA TRP A 3 -8.89 -16.05 15.10
C TRP A 3 -10.07 -15.10 15.19
N THR A 4 -11.16 -15.41 14.48
CA THR A 4 -12.38 -14.62 14.49
C THR A 4 -13.20 -14.83 15.76
N ARG A 5 -12.86 -15.81 16.59
CA ARG A 5 -13.60 -16.15 17.81
C ARG A 5 -12.96 -15.70 19.11
N GLY A 6 -11.95 -14.87 19.07
CA GLY A 6 -11.34 -14.31 20.28
C GLY A 6 -10.76 -15.32 21.29
N GLN A 7 -10.62 -16.58 20.90
CA GLN A 7 -10.21 -17.67 21.78
C GLN A 7 -8.77 -17.59 22.31
N PHE A 8 -8.10 -16.54 21.96
CA PHE A 8 -6.71 -16.35 22.30
C PHE A 8 -6.46 -15.42 23.44
N PHE A 9 -7.47 -14.71 23.85
CA PHE A 9 -7.30 -13.48 24.59
C PHE A 9 -7.50 -13.64 26.06
N ASP A 10 -8.19 -14.73 26.40
CA ASP A 10 -8.87 -14.73 27.66
C ASP A 10 -8.03 -15.06 28.86
N GLU A 11 -6.86 -15.61 28.65
CA GLU A 11 -6.18 -16.17 29.83
C GLU A 11 -4.93 -15.42 30.24
N ASP A 12 -4.34 -14.62 29.36
CA ASP A 12 -2.97 -14.18 29.61
C ASP A 12 -2.75 -12.70 29.89
N LEU A 13 -3.66 -11.83 29.58
CA LEU A 13 -3.34 -10.40 29.61
C LEU A 13 -4.05 -9.59 30.66
N SER A 14 -5.23 -9.99 31.13
CA SER A 14 -5.94 -9.21 32.14
C SER A 14 -6.75 -10.03 33.14
N GLY A 15 -6.92 -11.31 32.93
CA GLY A 15 -7.88 -12.14 33.68
C GLY A 15 -9.34 -11.77 33.40
N GLU A 16 -9.58 -10.93 32.42
CA GLU A 16 -10.91 -10.56 31.94
C GLU A 16 -11.18 -11.18 30.58
N THR A 17 -12.31 -11.85 30.46
CA THR A 17 -12.82 -12.39 29.19
C THR A 17 -13.17 -11.23 28.27
N HIS A 18 -12.40 -11.06 27.22
CA HIS A 18 -12.84 -10.21 26.13
C HIS A 18 -14.04 -10.87 25.46
N ALA A 19 -15.18 -10.25 25.56
CA ALA A 19 -16.42 -10.83 25.07
C ALA A 19 -16.30 -11.15 23.58
N VAL A 20 -16.61 -12.39 23.21
CA VAL A 20 -16.73 -12.82 21.82
C VAL A 20 -17.63 -11.89 21.03
N GLU A 21 -18.56 -11.23 21.69
CA GLU A 21 -19.45 -10.20 21.17
C GLU A 21 -18.74 -8.94 20.65
N GLN A 22 -17.66 -8.50 21.29
CA GLN A 22 -16.86 -7.39 20.77
C GLN A 22 -16.19 -7.76 19.46
N PHE A 23 -15.81 -9.01 19.34
CA PHE A 23 -15.18 -9.53 18.12
C PHE A 23 -16.18 -9.70 16.98
N ALA A 24 -17.39 -10.15 17.28
CA ALA A 24 -18.46 -10.26 16.32
C ALA A 24 -18.89 -8.91 15.79
N ASN A 25 -19.05 -7.92 16.67
CA ASN A 25 -19.48 -6.57 16.29
C ASN A 25 -18.47 -5.85 15.39
N VAL A 26 -17.21 -6.14 15.53
CA VAL A 26 -16.17 -5.56 14.67
C VAL A 26 -16.16 -6.19 13.27
N HIS A 27 -16.65 -7.41 13.13
CA HIS A 27 -16.79 -8.08 11.84
C HIS A 27 -18.13 -7.84 11.15
N GLU A 28 -19.10 -7.24 11.82
CA GLU A 28 -20.40 -6.91 11.24
C GLU A 28 -20.35 -5.74 10.25
N GLY A 29 -19.27 -4.97 10.23
CA GLY A 29 -19.02 -4.01 9.17
C GLY A 29 -18.81 -4.73 7.85
N THR A 30 -19.85 -4.79 7.03
CA THR A 30 -19.79 -5.41 5.71
C THR A 30 -18.92 -4.56 4.79
N SER A 31 -17.68 -4.99 4.59
CA SER A 31 -16.91 -4.52 3.45
C SER A 31 -17.61 -5.00 2.19
N ASP A 32 -18.17 -4.09 1.44
CA ASP A 32 -18.81 -4.35 0.17
C ASP A 32 -17.84 -4.18 -1.00
N ARG A 33 -16.75 -3.46 -0.78
CA ARG A 33 -15.77 -3.19 -1.82
C ARG A 33 -14.42 -2.77 -1.25
N VAL A 34 -13.36 -3.46 -1.65
CA VAL A 34 -11.98 -2.99 -1.45
C VAL A 34 -11.66 -1.97 -2.54
N GLY A 35 -11.59 -0.69 -2.18
CA GLY A 35 -11.32 0.39 -3.14
C GLY A 35 -9.85 0.49 -3.52
N CYS A 36 -8.95 0.38 -2.54
CA CYS A 36 -7.54 0.67 -2.69
C CYS A 36 -6.76 -0.05 -1.60
N LEU A 37 -5.54 -0.44 -1.90
CA LEU A 37 -4.66 -1.02 -0.91
C LEU A 37 -3.22 -0.55 -1.11
N GLN A 38 -2.44 -0.50 -0.02
CA GLN A 38 -1.01 -0.20 -0.06
C GLN A 38 -0.28 -1.03 0.99
N MET A 39 0.86 -1.58 0.60
CA MET A 39 1.73 -2.29 1.52
C MET A 39 2.84 -1.37 2.05
N ARG A 40 3.12 -1.50 3.34
CA ARG A 40 4.29 -0.88 3.97
C ARG A 40 4.82 -1.80 5.07
N GLY A 41 6.04 -2.27 4.90
CA GLY A 41 6.63 -3.25 5.83
C GLY A 41 5.80 -4.52 5.91
N GLU A 42 5.47 -4.91 7.11
CA GLU A 42 4.71 -6.12 7.43
C GLU A 42 3.19 -5.89 7.45
N TYR A 43 2.74 -4.71 7.02
CA TYR A 43 1.34 -4.34 7.07
C TYR A 43 0.77 -4.06 5.69
N MET A 44 -0.47 -4.46 5.49
CA MET A 44 -1.29 -4.09 4.35
C MET A 44 -2.40 -3.15 4.83
N PHE A 45 -2.44 -1.97 4.27
CA PHE A 45 -3.40 -0.91 4.55
C PHE A 45 -4.47 -0.95 3.47
N VAL A 46 -5.73 -0.95 3.85
CA VAL A 46 -6.85 -1.19 2.95
C VAL A 46 -7.99 -0.21 3.19
N ALA A 47 -8.50 0.41 2.12
CA ALA A 47 -9.75 1.15 2.12
C ALA A 47 -10.87 0.20 1.65
N GLU A 48 -11.85 -0.05 2.51
CA GLU A 48 -12.87 -1.10 2.34
C GLU A 48 -14.29 -0.54 2.13
N GLY A 49 -14.40 0.62 1.50
CA GLY A 49 -15.69 1.25 1.28
C GLY A 49 -16.40 1.53 2.62
N ARG A 50 -17.61 1.03 2.76
CA ARG A 50 -18.39 1.14 4.03
C ARG A 50 -17.83 0.27 5.16
N GLY A 51 -16.90 -0.63 4.86
CA GLY A 51 -16.13 -1.35 5.86
C GLY A 51 -15.03 -0.52 6.51
N GLY A 52 -14.86 0.75 6.09
CA GLY A 52 -13.90 1.68 6.66
C GLY A 52 -12.46 1.44 6.20
N PHE A 53 -11.54 1.79 7.05
CA PHE A 53 -10.10 1.62 6.84
C PHE A 53 -9.57 0.53 7.77
N ARG A 54 -8.80 -0.40 7.21
CA ARG A 54 -8.20 -1.51 7.99
C ARG A 54 -6.74 -1.70 7.68
N VAL A 55 -6.04 -2.21 8.69
CA VAL A 55 -4.64 -2.63 8.55
C VAL A 55 -4.52 -4.11 8.91
N TYR A 56 -3.89 -4.87 8.02
CA TYR A 56 -3.67 -6.30 8.18
C TYR A 56 -2.20 -6.58 8.40
N ASP A 57 -1.90 -7.41 9.39
CA ASP A 57 -0.56 -7.96 9.55
C ASP A 57 -0.33 -9.06 8.51
N ILE A 58 0.65 -8.87 7.64
CA ILE A 58 1.01 -9.80 6.57
C ILE A 58 2.42 -10.39 6.76
N ALA A 59 3.07 -10.13 7.88
CA ALA A 59 4.42 -10.63 8.18
C ALA A 59 4.54 -12.16 8.04
N SER A 60 3.45 -12.85 8.33
CA SER A 60 3.39 -14.31 8.27
C SER A 60 3.27 -14.89 6.85
N ILE A 61 3.07 -14.07 5.82
CA ILE A 61 2.92 -14.55 4.43
C ILE A 61 4.16 -15.31 3.95
N ALA A 62 5.34 -14.91 4.39
CA ALA A 62 6.59 -15.61 4.05
C ALA A 62 6.70 -17.00 4.70
N ASN A 63 5.92 -17.28 5.72
CA ASN A 63 5.84 -18.58 6.37
C ASN A 63 4.59 -19.30 5.89
N LYS A 64 4.73 -20.27 5.01
CA LYS A 64 3.62 -20.97 4.37
C LYS A 64 2.59 -21.55 5.35
N GLY A 65 2.99 -21.93 6.55
CA GLY A 65 2.08 -22.39 7.58
C GLY A 65 1.20 -21.31 8.19
N PHE A 66 1.55 -20.05 7.98
CA PHE A 66 0.80 -18.89 8.46
C PHE A 66 0.07 -18.14 7.35
N SER A 67 0.43 -18.33 6.08
CA SER A 67 -0.19 -17.62 4.96
C SER A 67 -1.69 -17.86 4.84
N GLU A 68 -2.18 -19.00 5.33
CA GLU A 68 -3.61 -19.29 5.42
C GLU A 68 -4.30 -18.60 6.60
N ARG A 69 -3.55 -17.87 7.41
CA ARG A 69 -4.00 -17.29 8.66
C ARG A 69 -3.59 -15.83 8.76
N ILE A 70 -3.73 -15.11 7.68
CA ILE A 70 -3.63 -13.66 7.72
C ILE A 70 -4.57 -13.21 8.83
N ILE A 71 -4.00 -12.66 9.87
CA ILE A 71 -4.78 -12.11 10.96
C ILE A 71 -5.44 -10.87 10.41
N THR A 72 -6.67 -11.04 10.00
CA THR A 72 -7.53 -9.92 9.79
C THR A 72 -7.88 -9.38 11.16
N ALA A 73 -7.04 -8.51 11.71
CA ALA A 73 -7.52 -7.83 12.88
C ALA A 73 -8.63 -6.87 12.45
N PRO A 74 -9.66 -6.77 13.22
CA PRO A 74 -9.73 -5.62 14.07
C PRO A 74 -9.22 -5.92 15.47
N PHE A 75 -9.17 -7.16 15.81
CA PHE A 75 -8.61 -7.59 17.07
C PHE A 75 -7.50 -8.61 16.84
N SER A 76 -6.32 -8.36 17.35
CA SER A 76 -5.30 -9.37 17.47
C SER A 76 -5.28 -9.92 18.90
N PRO A 77 -4.72 -11.13 19.08
CA PRO A 77 -4.45 -11.68 20.41
C PRO A 77 -3.63 -10.77 21.31
N LEU A 78 -2.99 -9.78 20.73
CA LEU A 78 -2.14 -8.84 21.42
C LEU A 78 -2.87 -7.54 21.81
N GLY A 79 -4.18 -7.47 21.56
CA GLY A 79 -5.01 -6.31 21.89
C GLY A 79 -4.94 -5.19 20.84
N HIS A 80 -4.75 -5.54 19.58
CA HIS A 80 -4.77 -4.56 18.49
C HIS A 80 -6.19 -4.22 18.08
N ASP A 81 -6.47 -2.95 17.85
CA ASP A 81 -7.61 -2.51 17.08
C ASP A 81 -7.08 -1.71 15.88
N THR A 82 -7.00 -2.38 14.73
CA THR A 82 -6.45 -1.84 13.50
C THR A 82 -7.52 -1.49 12.47
N HIS A 83 -8.73 -1.29 12.93
CA HIS A 83 -9.88 -0.86 12.16
C HIS A 83 -10.30 0.55 12.56
N VAL A 84 -10.65 1.35 11.56
CA VAL A 84 -11.24 2.69 11.75
C VAL A 84 -12.49 2.78 10.87
N ASP A 85 -13.63 3.03 11.51
CA ASP A 85 -14.88 3.23 10.81
C ASP A 85 -14.83 4.50 9.96
N THR A 86 -15.36 4.41 8.73
CA THR A 86 -15.61 5.56 7.85
C THR A 86 -16.88 5.31 7.05
N GLU A 87 -17.49 6.36 6.50
CA GLU A 87 -18.73 6.21 5.76
C GLU A 87 -18.54 5.50 4.41
N ASN A 88 -17.46 5.80 3.70
CA ASN A 88 -17.17 5.18 2.40
C ASN A 88 -15.71 5.40 1.97
N ALA A 89 -14.76 4.68 2.59
CA ALA A 89 -13.36 4.77 2.25
C ALA A 89 -13.07 4.26 0.83
N THR A 90 -12.63 5.12 -0.06
CA THR A 90 -12.42 4.81 -1.48
C THR A 90 -10.97 4.50 -1.81
N CYS A 91 -10.04 5.24 -1.23
CA CYS A 91 -8.62 4.99 -1.38
C CYS A 91 -7.84 5.49 -0.16
N MET A 92 -6.57 5.16 -0.10
CA MET A 92 -5.66 5.63 0.93
C MET A 92 -4.27 5.80 0.37
N ALA A 93 -3.49 6.67 0.98
CA ALA A 93 -2.09 6.88 0.65
C ALA A 93 -1.24 6.99 1.91
N LEU A 94 -0.10 6.33 1.86
CA LEU A 94 0.97 6.50 2.85
C LEU A 94 2.01 7.47 2.26
N PRO A 95 2.44 8.48 3.02
CA PRO A 95 3.38 9.50 2.52
C PRO A 95 4.79 8.95 2.33
N THR A 96 5.10 7.80 2.89
CA THR A 96 6.39 7.12 2.75
C THR A 96 6.19 5.61 2.73
N ASN A 97 7.04 4.90 2.02
CA ASN A 97 7.08 3.43 2.01
C ASN A 97 7.79 2.86 3.25
N GLN A 98 8.35 3.71 4.09
CA GLN A 98 9.05 3.29 5.31
C GLN A 98 8.31 3.79 6.52
N ALA A 99 8.08 2.88 7.49
CA ALA A 99 7.58 3.27 8.78
C ALA A 99 8.64 4.11 9.51
N ILE A 100 8.18 5.14 10.18
CA ILE A 100 9.04 5.94 11.04
C ILE A 100 8.91 5.39 12.45
N ALA A 101 9.96 4.75 12.94
CA ALA A 101 10.00 4.36 14.33
C ALA A 101 10.07 5.64 15.20
N PRO A 102 9.08 5.92 16.05
CA PRO A 102 9.07 7.15 16.85
C PRO A 102 10.33 7.30 17.72
N THR A 103 10.84 6.18 18.21
CA THR A 103 12.08 6.12 19.03
C THR A 103 13.33 6.52 18.25
N ARG A 104 13.31 6.43 16.92
CA ARG A 104 14.41 6.84 16.04
C ARG A 104 14.28 8.28 15.54
N ASN A 105 13.10 8.87 15.66
CA ASN A 105 12.84 10.24 15.22
C ASN A 105 13.09 11.27 16.36
N THR A 106 14.07 11.04 17.19
CA THR A 106 14.51 12.01 18.20
C THR A 106 15.55 12.96 17.62
N GLU A 107 15.64 14.16 18.19
CA GLU A 107 16.63 15.15 17.76
C GLU A 107 18.06 14.59 17.86
N GLU A 108 18.37 13.88 18.92
CA GLU A 108 19.67 13.23 19.14
C GLU A 108 19.99 12.22 18.04
N MET A 109 19.04 11.35 17.71
CA MET A 109 19.23 10.33 16.66
C MET A 109 19.37 10.96 15.28
N ARG A 110 18.60 12.01 14.98
CA ARG A 110 18.73 12.75 13.70
C ARG A 110 20.10 13.39 13.56
N GLN A 111 20.59 14.03 14.62
CA GLN A 111 21.93 14.62 14.62
C GLN A 111 23.03 13.57 14.47
N MET A 112 22.92 12.45 15.20
CA MET A 112 23.88 11.35 15.15
C MET A 112 23.96 10.72 13.76
N ASN A 113 22.82 10.50 13.11
CA ASN A 113 22.71 9.85 11.79
C ASN A 113 22.77 10.84 10.64
N GLN A 114 22.79 12.14 10.90
CA GLN A 114 22.69 13.21 9.88
C GLN A 114 21.42 13.09 9.02
N GLU A 115 20.34 12.64 9.61
CA GLU A 115 19.05 12.46 8.94
C GLU A 115 18.28 13.78 8.87
N GLN A 116 17.52 13.94 7.79
CA GLN A 116 16.58 15.06 7.67
C GLN A 116 15.41 14.87 8.64
N PRO A 117 14.81 15.95 9.15
CA PRO A 117 13.58 15.84 9.92
C PRO A 117 12.47 15.19 9.08
N PHE A 118 11.72 14.30 9.71
CA PHE A 118 10.54 13.74 9.08
C PHE A 118 9.41 14.77 9.05
N LEU A 119 8.69 14.79 7.94
CA LEU A 119 7.50 15.63 7.84
C LEU A 119 6.41 15.10 8.77
N PRO A 120 5.61 15.96 9.44
CA PRO A 120 4.56 15.52 10.36
C PRO A 120 3.58 14.54 9.71
N ILE A 121 3.25 14.73 8.44
CA ILE A 121 2.35 13.85 7.70
C ILE A 121 2.85 12.40 7.60
N TYR A 122 4.14 12.14 7.78
CA TYR A 122 4.69 10.78 7.72
C TYR A 122 4.17 9.88 8.83
N SER A 123 3.59 10.43 9.87
CA SER A 123 2.94 9.69 10.96
C SER A 123 1.55 9.18 10.61
N TYR A 124 0.99 9.58 9.46
CA TYR A 124 -0.40 9.33 9.13
C TYR A 124 -0.58 8.52 7.85
N ALA A 125 -1.62 7.71 7.82
CA ALA A 125 -2.28 7.30 6.59
C ALA A 125 -3.33 8.35 6.25
N ALA A 126 -3.35 8.78 4.99
CA ALA A 126 -4.36 9.71 4.47
C ALA A 126 -5.40 8.92 3.67
N ILE A 127 -6.65 9.01 4.05
CA ILE A 127 -7.76 8.25 3.49
C ILE A 127 -8.67 9.21 2.76
N SER A 128 -9.01 8.90 1.52
CA SER A 128 -10.09 9.56 0.80
C SER A 128 -11.39 8.79 1.05
N ASP A 129 -12.39 9.50 1.54
CA ASP A 129 -13.73 8.99 1.76
C ASP A 129 -14.72 9.76 0.89
N ALA A 130 -15.60 9.05 0.19
CA ALA A 130 -16.51 9.67 -0.77
C ALA A 130 -17.59 10.56 -0.12
N GLU A 131 -17.87 10.36 1.15
CA GLU A 131 -18.92 11.08 1.90
C GLU A 131 -18.31 12.04 2.92
N GLU A 132 -17.20 11.65 3.57
CA GLU A 132 -16.56 12.44 4.63
C GLU A 132 -15.36 13.29 4.13
N GLY A 133 -14.79 12.98 2.97
CA GLY A 133 -13.65 13.69 2.40
C GLY A 133 -12.29 13.13 2.82
N LEU A 134 -11.45 13.92 3.50
CA LEU A 134 -10.11 13.50 3.93
C LEU A 134 -10.12 13.12 5.41
N ILE A 135 -9.66 11.90 5.69
CA ILE A 135 -9.49 11.38 7.05
C ILE A 135 -8.01 11.04 7.24
N LEU A 136 -7.43 11.45 8.34
CA LEU A 136 -6.07 11.08 8.72
C LEU A 136 -6.10 10.09 9.88
N VAL A 137 -5.33 9.03 9.78
CA VAL A 137 -5.18 8.00 10.82
C VAL A 137 -3.73 7.91 11.22
N ASN A 138 -3.44 8.08 12.52
CA ASN A 138 -2.08 7.94 13.03
C ASN A 138 -1.68 6.46 13.01
N VAL A 139 -0.63 6.14 12.25
CA VAL A 139 -0.14 4.78 12.05
C VAL A 139 1.25 4.54 12.67
N ASN A 140 1.78 5.50 13.42
CA ASN A 140 3.07 5.35 14.10
C ASN A 140 3.04 4.26 15.17
N THR A 141 1.90 4.02 15.78
CA THR A 141 1.72 2.96 16.76
C THR A 141 2.12 1.58 16.21
N LEU A 142 1.95 1.37 14.89
CA LEU A 142 2.34 0.11 14.24
C LEU A 142 3.87 -0.07 14.11
N ALA A 143 4.64 0.98 14.38
CA ALA A 143 6.09 1.02 14.16
C ALA A 143 6.90 1.32 15.43
N ASP A 144 6.26 1.45 16.59
CA ASP A 144 6.93 1.83 17.85
C ASP A 144 7.55 0.65 18.59
N GLY A 145 7.25 -0.59 18.17
CA GLY A 145 7.74 -1.81 18.78
C GLY A 145 6.91 -2.27 20.00
N GLU A 146 5.85 -1.54 20.36
CA GLU A 146 4.93 -1.93 21.42
C GLU A 146 3.62 -2.46 20.80
N LEU A 147 3.51 -3.78 20.75
CA LEU A 147 2.38 -4.42 20.07
C LEU A 147 1.03 -4.25 20.77
N ARG A 148 1.01 -3.88 22.04
CA ARG A 148 -0.24 -3.77 22.81
C ARG A 148 -0.95 -2.44 22.63
N ASN A 149 -0.29 -1.44 22.06
CA ASN A 149 -0.87 -0.14 21.83
C ASN A 149 -1.31 0.09 20.37
N ASN A 150 -1.32 -0.95 19.55
CA ASN A 150 -1.69 -0.87 18.13
C ASN A 150 -3.19 -0.63 17.95
N HIS A 151 -3.68 0.47 18.51
CA HIS A 151 -5.03 0.98 18.33
C HIS A 151 -4.99 2.15 17.36
N LEU A 152 -5.71 2.03 16.26
CA LEU A 152 -5.80 3.09 15.27
C LEU A 152 -7.01 3.99 15.56
N ASN A 153 -6.78 5.28 15.49
CA ASN A 153 -7.81 6.28 15.68
C ASN A 153 -7.68 7.36 14.61
N ARG A 154 -8.79 7.98 14.27
CA ARG A 154 -8.81 9.19 13.47
C ARG A 154 -8.04 10.30 14.17
N ALA A 155 -7.27 11.07 13.43
CA ALA A 155 -6.71 12.33 13.92
C ALA A 155 -7.83 13.36 14.11
N ILE A 156 -7.68 14.18 15.14
CA ILE A 156 -8.58 15.29 15.37
C ILE A 156 -7.94 16.55 14.78
N TYR A 157 -8.66 17.22 13.90
CA TYR A 157 -8.24 18.49 13.34
C TYR A 157 -8.37 19.63 14.35
N ALA A 158 -7.74 20.76 14.07
CA ALA A 158 -7.70 21.88 15.02
C ALA A 158 -9.07 22.49 15.30
N ASP A 159 -10.03 22.30 14.42
CA ASP A 159 -11.45 22.71 14.61
C ASP A 159 -12.27 21.71 15.45
N GLY A 160 -11.67 20.59 15.85
CA GLY A 160 -12.28 19.53 16.62
C GLY A 160 -13.00 18.46 15.79
N SER A 161 -13.01 18.57 14.46
CA SER A 161 -13.52 17.52 13.57
C SER A 161 -12.52 16.38 13.41
N ASP A 162 -12.96 15.22 12.93
CA ASP A 162 -12.15 14.04 12.62
C ASP A 162 -12.20 13.65 11.13
N ALA A 163 -12.86 14.50 10.32
CA ALA A 163 -12.89 14.45 8.87
C ALA A 163 -12.80 15.88 8.31
N TRP A 164 -12.14 16.06 7.16
CA TRP A 164 -11.92 17.37 6.56
C TRP A 164 -12.51 17.41 5.14
N ASN A 165 -13.56 18.19 4.97
CA ASN A 165 -14.24 18.41 3.69
C ASN A 165 -14.91 19.81 3.64
N PRO A 166 -14.10 20.88 3.57
CA PRO A 166 -14.66 22.23 3.60
C PRO A 166 -15.54 22.47 2.36
N ASP A 167 -16.76 22.96 2.60
CA ASP A 167 -17.74 23.28 1.56
C ASP A 167 -18.05 22.11 0.59
N GLY A 168 -17.81 20.86 0.98
CA GLY A 168 -18.05 19.67 0.15
C GLY A 168 -17.06 19.51 -1.02
N VAL A 169 -15.89 20.15 -0.96
CA VAL A 169 -14.91 20.13 -2.07
C VAL A 169 -14.36 18.73 -2.38
N LEU A 170 -14.45 17.81 -1.42
CA LEU A 170 -14.04 16.42 -1.52
C LEU A 170 -15.21 15.44 -1.67
N ASP A 171 -16.43 15.93 -1.89
CA ASP A 171 -17.57 15.04 -2.15
C ASP A 171 -17.24 14.12 -3.36
N GLY A 172 -17.57 12.84 -3.20
CA GLY A 172 -17.24 11.83 -4.21
C GLY A 172 -15.75 11.57 -4.38
N ALA A 173 -14.92 11.78 -3.34
CA ALA A 173 -13.49 11.47 -3.40
C ALA A 173 -13.24 10.00 -3.77
N ARG A 174 -12.30 9.74 -4.71
CA ARG A 174 -12.08 8.42 -5.33
C ARG A 174 -10.68 7.90 -5.16
N HIS A 175 -9.70 8.78 -5.21
CA HIS A 175 -8.29 8.40 -5.17
C HIS A 175 -7.48 9.50 -4.52
N ILE A 176 -6.45 9.10 -3.79
CA ILE A 176 -5.51 10.01 -3.14
C ILE A 176 -4.08 9.59 -3.44
N GLN A 177 -3.24 10.57 -3.71
CA GLN A 177 -1.79 10.40 -3.84
C GLN A 177 -1.05 11.50 -3.09
N LEU A 178 0.03 11.13 -2.41
CA LEU A 178 0.87 12.06 -1.67
C LEU A 178 2.18 12.33 -2.41
N ALA A 179 2.60 13.59 -2.41
CA ALA A 179 3.91 14.04 -2.82
C ALA A 179 4.51 14.91 -1.71
N GLY A 180 5.32 14.28 -0.85
CA GLY A 180 5.76 14.90 0.38
C GLY A 180 4.56 15.24 1.29
N GLU A 181 4.36 16.51 1.55
CA GLU A 181 3.24 17.02 2.37
C GLU A 181 2.02 17.47 1.55
N ILE A 182 1.99 17.21 0.24
CA ILE A 182 0.87 17.62 -0.62
C ILE A 182 0.08 16.40 -1.02
N ALA A 183 -1.23 16.45 -0.78
CA ALA A 183 -2.20 15.46 -1.23
C ALA A 183 -2.87 15.91 -2.53
N TYR A 184 -2.91 15.02 -3.50
CA TYR A 184 -3.68 15.13 -4.73
C TYR A 184 -4.86 14.18 -4.64
N ILE A 185 -6.07 14.71 -4.54
CA ILE A 185 -7.29 13.94 -4.34
C ILE A 185 -8.20 14.14 -5.56
N THR A 186 -8.65 13.05 -6.17
CA THR A 186 -9.66 13.12 -7.21
C THR A 186 -11.05 13.03 -6.58
N ALA A 187 -11.92 13.97 -6.91
CA ALA A 187 -13.27 14.09 -6.36
C ALA A 187 -14.26 14.57 -7.44
N ASP A 188 -15.50 14.79 -7.11
CA ASP A 188 -16.50 15.31 -8.05
C ASP A 188 -16.14 16.73 -8.55
N ALA A 189 -15.48 17.52 -7.72
CA ALA A 189 -14.95 18.82 -8.10
C ALA A 189 -13.79 18.75 -9.12
N GLY A 190 -13.20 17.57 -9.33
CA GLY A 190 -12.02 17.35 -10.16
C GLY A 190 -10.80 16.93 -9.36
N LEU A 191 -9.63 17.52 -9.65
CA LEU A 191 -8.42 17.32 -8.86
C LEU A 191 -8.35 18.40 -7.76
N VAL A 192 -8.40 17.96 -6.52
CA VAL A 192 -8.29 18.81 -5.33
C VAL A 192 -6.89 18.67 -4.75
N VAL A 193 -6.24 19.78 -4.43
CA VAL A 193 -4.88 19.84 -3.89
C VAL A 193 -4.90 20.35 -2.47
N VAL A 194 -4.41 19.56 -1.55
CA VAL A 194 -4.43 19.84 -0.11
C VAL A 194 -3.01 19.82 0.44
N ALA A 195 -2.61 20.85 1.14
CA ALA A 195 -1.34 20.86 1.86
C ALA A 195 -1.53 20.34 3.28
N LEU A 196 -0.68 19.39 3.67
CA LEU A 196 -0.68 18.66 4.93
C LEU A 196 0.63 18.88 5.71
N GLY A 197 1.28 20.02 5.51
CA GLY A 197 2.47 20.40 6.27
C GLY A 197 2.21 20.51 7.78
N ASP A 198 1.01 20.96 8.12
CA ASP A 198 0.39 20.80 9.42
C ASP A 198 -0.82 19.86 9.27
N PRO A 199 -0.71 18.57 9.64
CA PRO A 199 -1.81 17.62 9.50
C PRO A 199 -3.05 17.98 10.32
N ALA A 200 -2.90 18.76 11.39
CA ALA A 200 -4.03 19.23 12.18
C ALA A 200 -4.81 20.38 11.51
N ASN A 201 -4.19 21.07 10.55
CA ASN A 201 -4.76 22.20 9.83
C ASN A 201 -4.55 22.04 8.31
N PRO A 202 -5.26 21.12 7.63
CA PRO A 202 -5.17 20.96 6.18
C PRO A 202 -5.54 22.26 5.45
N GLU A 203 -4.80 22.59 4.40
CA GLU A 203 -5.03 23.81 3.60
C GLU A 203 -5.43 23.43 2.17
N LEU A 204 -6.60 23.88 1.73
CA LEU A 204 -7.00 23.80 0.32
C LEU A 204 -6.15 24.76 -0.50
N THR A 205 -5.31 24.25 -1.39
CA THR A 205 -4.38 25.09 -2.16
C THR A 205 -4.81 25.31 -3.61
N ALA A 206 -5.49 24.34 -4.21
CA ALA A 206 -6.02 24.45 -5.57
C ALA A 206 -7.15 23.44 -5.82
N VAL A 207 -8.04 23.80 -6.74
CA VAL A 207 -9.00 22.90 -7.35
C VAL A 207 -8.89 23.01 -8.86
N MET A 208 -8.63 21.91 -9.54
CA MET A 208 -8.54 21.81 -11.01
C MET A 208 -9.78 21.09 -11.51
N PRO A 209 -10.76 21.80 -12.08
CA PRO A 209 -11.99 21.18 -12.57
C PRO A 209 -11.72 20.12 -13.63
N LEU A 210 -12.19 18.90 -13.39
CA LEU A 210 -12.13 17.75 -14.30
C LEU A 210 -13.46 17.00 -14.23
N THR A 211 -13.91 16.48 -15.35
CA THR A 211 -15.13 15.66 -15.39
C THR A 211 -14.78 14.22 -15.08
N ASP A 212 -15.37 13.66 -14.02
CA ASP A 212 -15.14 12.27 -13.62
C ASP A 212 -13.62 11.97 -13.39
N ALA A 213 -12.99 12.79 -12.57
CA ALA A 213 -11.60 12.56 -12.16
C ALA A 213 -11.51 11.24 -11.37
N ARG A 214 -10.64 10.32 -11.79
CA ARG A 214 -10.62 8.94 -11.29
C ARG A 214 -9.39 8.62 -10.46
N ALA A 215 -8.19 8.83 -11.02
CA ALA A 215 -6.94 8.51 -10.36
C ALA A 215 -5.82 9.45 -10.82
N SER A 216 -4.71 9.44 -10.09
CA SER A 216 -3.54 10.22 -10.43
C SER A 216 -2.25 9.42 -10.29
N ALA A 217 -1.22 9.80 -11.05
CA ALA A 217 0.13 9.27 -10.95
C ALA A 217 1.13 10.41 -11.11
N ILE A 218 2.11 10.48 -10.20
CA ILE A 218 3.12 11.53 -10.20
C ILE A 218 4.50 10.96 -10.46
N GLN A 219 5.28 11.66 -11.28
CA GLN A 219 6.70 11.41 -11.44
C GLN A 219 7.45 12.71 -11.70
N PHE A 220 8.45 13.02 -10.87
CA PHE A 220 9.19 14.26 -10.92
C PHE A 220 8.27 15.48 -10.83
N ARG A 221 8.30 16.34 -11.85
CA ARG A 221 7.50 17.55 -11.93
C ARG A 221 6.18 17.40 -12.68
N TYR A 222 5.77 16.19 -13.01
CA TYR A 222 4.56 15.92 -13.78
C TYR A 222 3.59 15.03 -13.04
N LEU A 223 2.33 15.47 -13.01
CA LEU A 223 1.20 14.74 -12.47
C LEU A 223 0.26 14.40 -13.63
N TRP A 224 -0.04 13.14 -13.77
CA TRP A 224 -1.01 12.61 -14.72
C TRP A 224 -2.30 12.30 -13.96
N VAL A 225 -3.45 12.73 -14.51
CA VAL A 225 -4.77 12.51 -13.90
C VAL A 225 -5.72 11.93 -14.94
N SER A 226 -6.33 10.79 -14.64
CA SER A 226 -7.35 10.19 -15.48
C SER A 226 -8.71 10.84 -15.23
N ASP A 227 -9.44 11.11 -16.33
CA ASP A 227 -10.78 11.68 -16.30
C ASP A 227 -11.67 11.05 -17.40
N ALA A 228 -12.84 11.63 -17.63
CA ALA A 228 -13.79 11.14 -18.67
C ALA A 228 -13.21 11.14 -20.09
N ASP A 229 -12.30 12.06 -20.42
CA ASP A 229 -11.73 12.23 -21.76
C ASP A 229 -10.44 11.44 -21.96
N GLY A 230 -9.77 11.05 -20.86
CA GLY A 230 -8.48 10.34 -20.91
C GLY A 230 -7.55 10.68 -19.77
N VAL A 231 -6.30 10.98 -20.10
CA VAL A 231 -5.29 11.33 -19.10
C VAL A 231 -4.80 12.75 -19.34
N LYS A 232 -4.98 13.60 -18.37
CA LYS A 232 -4.56 15.00 -18.37
C LYS A 232 -3.19 15.14 -17.73
N LEU A 233 -2.40 16.07 -18.21
CA LEU A 233 -1.08 16.38 -17.67
C LEU A 233 -1.07 17.72 -16.94
N PHE A 234 -0.47 17.71 -15.77
CA PHE A 234 -0.19 18.92 -14.97
C PHE A 234 1.32 19.03 -14.68
N ASP A 235 1.84 20.23 -14.78
CA ASP A 235 3.15 20.59 -14.27
C ASP A 235 3.02 20.95 -12.78
N VAL A 236 3.69 20.19 -11.93
CA VAL A 236 3.67 20.34 -10.48
C VAL A 236 5.05 20.78 -9.95
N THR A 237 5.75 21.60 -10.71
CA THR A 237 6.98 22.26 -10.23
C THR A 237 6.72 23.02 -8.93
N ASP A 238 5.56 23.68 -8.83
CA ASP A 238 4.94 24.08 -7.57
C ASP A 238 3.88 23.04 -7.21
N LEU A 239 4.16 22.20 -6.20
CA LEU A 239 3.28 21.13 -5.78
C LEU A 239 1.90 21.62 -5.34
N ARG A 240 1.82 22.84 -4.80
CA ARG A 240 0.58 23.45 -4.31
C ARG A 240 -0.29 24.00 -5.43
N ARG A 241 0.29 24.28 -6.61
CA ARG A 241 -0.37 24.97 -7.73
C ARG A 241 -0.11 24.27 -9.04
N PRO A 242 -0.74 23.13 -9.30
CA PRO A 242 -0.60 22.44 -10.58
C PRO A 242 -0.98 23.35 -11.76
N VAL A 243 -0.20 23.29 -12.82
CA VAL A 243 -0.48 24.02 -14.07
C VAL A 243 -0.83 23.01 -15.16
N ALA A 244 -2.05 23.11 -15.69
CA ALA A 244 -2.51 22.22 -16.77
C ALA A 244 -1.60 22.34 -18.01
N ARG A 245 -1.30 21.19 -18.62
CA ARG A 245 -0.51 21.06 -19.85
C ARG A 245 -1.33 20.29 -20.90
N PRO A 246 -2.25 20.97 -21.60
CA PRO A 246 -3.16 20.31 -22.56
C PRO A 246 -2.43 19.55 -23.69
N GLU A 247 -1.24 20.00 -24.05
CA GLU A 247 -0.37 19.37 -25.03
C GLU A 247 0.08 17.96 -24.63
N GLY A 248 0.08 17.67 -23.32
CA GLY A 248 0.40 16.35 -22.76
C GLY A 248 -0.80 15.41 -22.62
N THR A 249 -1.97 15.79 -23.10
CA THR A 249 -3.19 14.97 -22.96
C THR A 249 -3.12 13.69 -23.79
N ILE A 250 -3.43 12.55 -23.16
CA ILE A 250 -3.64 11.26 -23.84
C ILE A 250 -5.14 10.97 -23.89
N ARG A 251 -5.72 10.90 -25.09
CA ARG A 251 -7.14 10.61 -25.26
C ARG A 251 -7.42 9.12 -25.08
N LEU A 252 -8.21 8.79 -24.07
CA LEU A 252 -8.55 7.42 -23.69
C LEU A 252 -9.77 7.44 -22.75
N ALA A 253 -10.97 7.24 -23.28
CA ALA A 253 -12.22 7.41 -22.52
C ALA A 253 -12.33 6.52 -21.28
N ASN A 254 -11.68 5.35 -21.29
CA ASN A 254 -11.77 4.36 -20.22
C ASN A 254 -10.56 4.36 -19.27
N ALA A 255 -9.74 5.41 -19.28
CA ALA A 255 -8.59 5.49 -18.39
C ALA A 255 -9.02 5.40 -16.91
N GLN A 256 -8.46 4.43 -16.20
CA GLN A 256 -8.64 4.20 -14.77
C GLN A 256 -7.35 4.55 -14.02
N ARG A 257 -6.84 3.65 -13.19
CA ARG A 257 -5.58 3.83 -12.49
C ARG A 257 -4.38 3.71 -13.41
N MET A 258 -3.28 4.26 -12.95
CA MET A 258 -2.08 4.39 -13.75
C MET A 258 -0.83 4.16 -12.90
N TYR A 259 0.20 3.66 -13.56
CA TYR A 259 1.53 3.54 -12.96
C TYR A 259 2.59 4.09 -13.91
N ILE A 260 3.53 4.87 -13.40
CA ILE A 260 4.67 5.37 -14.19
C ILE A 260 5.90 4.56 -13.84
N ALA A 261 6.48 3.92 -14.85
CA ALA A 261 7.76 3.25 -14.72
C ALA A 261 8.73 3.80 -15.75
N ARG A 262 9.76 4.48 -15.27
CA ARG A 262 10.78 5.12 -16.11
C ARG A 262 10.15 6.12 -17.07
N THR A 263 10.17 5.85 -18.40
CA THR A 263 9.64 6.74 -19.42
C THR A 263 8.32 6.26 -20.03
N TYR A 264 7.67 5.29 -19.38
CA TYR A 264 6.38 4.77 -19.83
C TYR A 264 5.31 4.93 -18.76
N LEU A 265 4.14 5.39 -19.19
CA LEU A 265 2.92 5.44 -18.40
C LEU A 265 2.05 4.23 -18.77
N TYR A 266 1.79 3.39 -17.79
CA TYR A 266 0.92 2.22 -17.88
C TYR A 266 -0.46 2.62 -17.38
N ILE A 267 -1.48 2.45 -18.20
CA ILE A 267 -2.84 2.92 -17.94
C ILE A 267 -3.78 1.72 -17.98
N ALA A 268 -4.53 1.53 -16.93
CA ALA A 268 -5.65 0.61 -16.92
C ALA A 268 -6.77 1.19 -17.78
N GLY A 269 -7.10 0.51 -18.86
CA GLY A 269 -7.97 1.04 -19.92
C GLY A 269 -9.32 0.34 -20.03
N LYS A 270 -9.76 -0.41 -19.00
CA LYS A 270 -10.98 -1.22 -19.08
C LYS A 270 -10.96 -2.14 -20.32
N GLN A 271 -11.92 -1.96 -21.23
CA GLN A 271 -12.02 -2.75 -22.47
C GLN A 271 -10.85 -2.50 -23.44
N ASP A 272 -10.15 -1.39 -23.32
CA ASP A 272 -8.93 -1.12 -24.10
C ASP A 272 -7.72 -1.94 -23.60
N GLY A 273 -7.90 -2.71 -22.51
CA GLY A 273 -6.85 -3.53 -21.92
C GLY A 273 -5.80 -2.70 -21.18
N LEU A 274 -4.54 -3.13 -21.24
CA LEU A 274 -3.40 -2.35 -20.76
C LEU A 274 -2.94 -1.40 -21.87
N VAL A 275 -3.02 -0.11 -21.61
CA VAL A 275 -2.54 0.92 -22.54
C VAL A 275 -1.18 1.42 -22.03
N ILE A 276 -0.16 1.35 -22.86
CA ILE A 276 1.19 1.84 -22.55
C ILE A 276 1.47 3.06 -23.40
N ALA A 277 1.80 4.17 -22.76
CA ALA A 277 2.17 5.41 -23.45
C ALA A 277 3.65 5.74 -23.19
N ASP A 278 4.37 6.10 -24.23
CA ASP A 278 5.71 6.68 -24.15
C ASP A 278 5.58 8.14 -23.72
N VAL A 279 6.08 8.44 -22.55
CA VAL A 279 6.10 9.77 -21.92
C VAL A 279 7.53 10.33 -21.78
N THR A 280 8.47 9.83 -22.58
CA THR A 280 9.84 10.38 -22.66
C THR A 280 9.79 11.90 -22.92
N ARG A 281 8.78 12.34 -23.66
CA ARG A 281 8.45 13.74 -23.85
C ARG A 281 7.07 14.03 -23.28
N PRO A 282 6.95 14.40 -22.02
CA PRO A 282 5.64 14.52 -21.35
C PRO A 282 4.67 15.49 -22.05
N LEU A 283 5.18 16.52 -22.71
CA LEU A 283 4.36 17.46 -23.48
C LEU A 283 3.98 16.98 -24.90
N ALA A 284 4.44 15.79 -25.29
CA ALA A 284 4.10 15.16 -26.56
C ALA A 284 4.05 13.62 -26.40
N PRO A 285 3.20 13.12 -25.49
CA PRO A 285 3.11 11.69 -25.24
C PRO A 285 2.57 10.95 -26.45
N ARG A 286 2.88 9.66 -26.56
CA ARG A 286 2.39 8.80 -27.63
C ARG A 286 1.96 7.47 -27.06
N ILE A 287 0.80 6.97 -27.46
CA ILE A 287 0.43 5.59 -27.17
C ILE A 287 1.43 4.69 -27.89
N HIS A 288 2.17 3.90 -27.12
CA HIS A 288 3.11 2.92 -27.61
C HIS A 288 2.38 1.66 -28.07
N LEU A 289 1.46 1.14 -27.23
CA LEU A 289 0.61 0.00 -27.58
C LEU A 289 -0.65 -0.05 -26.71
N ARG A 290 -1.61 -0.86 -27.14
CA ARG A 290 -2.77 -1.32 -26.39
C ARG A 290 -2.76 -2.84 -26.44
N GLU A 291 -2.88 -3.49 -25.31
CA GLU A 291 -2.77 -4.93 -25.23
C GLU A 291 -3.98 -5.53 -24.51
N THR A 292 -4.68 -6.39 -25.18
CA THR A 292 -5.83 -7.12 -24.65
C THR A 292 -5.63 -8.64 -24.66
N PHE A 293 -4.53 -9.13 -25.25
CA PHE A 293 -4.27 -10.56 -25.47
C PHE A 293 -5.48 -11.27 -26.08
N ASP A 294 -5.91 -10.80 -27.26
CA ASP A 294 -7.08 -11.31 -27.99
C ASP A 294 -8.38 -11.29 -27.16
N GLY A 295 -8.54 -10.25 -26.32
CA GLY A 295 -9.73 -10.04 -25.48
C GLY A 295 -9.72 -10.81 -24.15
N GLN A 296 -8.61 -11.47 -23.82
CA GLN A 296 -8.46 -12.13 -22.51
C GLN A 296 -8.26 -11.13 -21.35
N MET A 297 -7.96 -9.87 -21.67
CA MET A 297 -7.76 -8.77 -20.75
C MET A 297 -8.59 -7.57 -21.22
N ASN A 298 -9.79 -7.42 -20.67
CA ASN A 298 -10.78 -6.46 -21.14
C ASN A 298 -11.61 -5.77 -20.05
N ASP A 299 -11.15 -5.84 -18.79
CA ASP A 299 -11.78 -5.17 -17.65
C ASP A 299 -10.70 -4.59 -16.72
N VAL A 300 -9.65 -4.00 -17.33
CA VAL A 300 -8.47 -3.54 -16.59
C VAL A 300 -8.79 -2.35 -15.72
N GLU A 301 -8.62 -2.52 -14.41
CA GLU A 301 -8.93 -1.54 -13.35
C GLU A 301 -7.69 -0.87 -12.78
N ASP A 302 -6.61 -1.63 -12.61
CA ASP A 302 -5.39 -1.15 -11.99
C ASP A 302 -4.15 -1.88 -12.53
N VAL A 303 -3.01 -1.22 -12.45
CA VAL A 303 -1.72 -1.76 -12.88
C VAL A 303 -0.59 -1.23 -12.02
N ILE A 304 0.33 -2.10 -11.66
CA ILE A 304 1.62 -1.73 -11.08
C ILE A 304 2.75 -2.36 -11.87
N VAL A 305 3.91 -1.72 -11.85
CA VAL A 305 5.12 -2.25 -12.52
C VAL A 305 6.22 -2.44 -11.49
N ALA A 306 6.80 -3.63 -11.52
CA ALA A 306 7.95 -3.98 -10.70
C ALA A 306 9.12 -4.41 -11.56
N SER A 307 10.33 -4.26 -11.04
CA SER A 307 11.56 -4.69 -11.71
C SER A 307 12.28 -5.74 -10.89
N THR A 308 12.81 -6.74 -11.60
CA THR A 308 13.75 -7.70 -11.02
C THR A 308 14.98 -7.75 -11.92
N ASN A 309 16.14 -7.41 -11.38
CA ASN A 309 17.41 -7.43 -12.15
C ASN A 309 17.25 -6.79 -13.55
N ALA A 310 17.16 -7.63 -14.61
CA ALA A 310 17.11 -7.20 -15.99
C ALA A 310 15.70 -7.19 -16.61
N SER A 311 14.66 -7.54 -15.87
CA SER A 311 13.29 -7.66 -16.39
C SER A 311 12.33 -6.72 -15.70
N LEU A 312 11.34 -6.24 -16.45
CA LEU A 312 10.18 -5.50 -15.94
C LEU A 312 8.94 -6.37 -16.05
N PHE A 313 8.09 -6.27 -15.04
CA PHE A 313 6.81 -6.98 -15.00
C PHE A 313 5.68 -6.01 -14.69
N ALA A 314 4.55 -6.19 -15.34
CA ALA A 314 3.30 -5.55 -14.94
C ALA A 314 2.41 -6.57 -14.23
N TYR A 315 1.85 -6.14 -13.12
CA TYR A 315 0.79 -6.83 -12.41
C TYR A 315 -0.49 -6.05 -12.65
N VAL A 316 -1.49 -6.72 -13.17
CA VAL A 316 -2.71 -6.08 -13.67
C VAL A 316 -3.91 -6.65 -12.94
N ALA A 317 -4.71 -5.79 -12.34
CA ALA A 317 -6.04 -6.12 -11.86
C ALA A 317 -7.02 -6.00 -13.04
N ASP A 318 -7.50 -7.14 -13.54
CA ASP A 318 -8.35 -7.22 -14.72
C ASP A 318 -9.81 -7.55 -14.33
N GLY A 319 -10.30 -6.82 -13.34
CA GLY A 319 -11.69 -6.86 -12.91
C GLY A 319 -12.21 -8.30 -12.73
N VAL A 320 -13.28 -8.61 -13.44
CA VAL A 320 -13.92 -9.93 -13.40
C VAL A 320 -13.03 -11.07 -13.95
N ASN A 321 -11.98 -10.74 -14.68
CA ASN A 321 -11.03 -11.71 -15.23
C ASN A 321 -9.88 -12.04 -14.24
N GLY A 322 -9.87 -11.42 -13.05
CA GLY A 322 -8.90 -11.66 -12.00
C GLY A 322 -7.57 -10.92 -12.23
N MET A 323 -6.46 -11.52 -11.83
CA MET A 323 -5.12 -10.95 -11.89
C MET A 323 -4.34 -11.50 -13.08
N LYS A 324 -3.60 -10.63 -13.76
CA LYS A 324 -2.64 -11.00 -14.83
C LYS A 324 -1.24 -10.57 -14.45
N VAL A 325 -0.25 -11.34 -14.89
CA VAL A 325 1.17 -10.98 -14.78
C VAL A 325 1.77 -10.96 -16.17
N LEU A 326 2.31 -9.81 -16.53
CA LEU A 326 2.92 -9.59 -17.85
C LEU A 326 4.41 -9.37 -17.68
N GLN A 327 5.23 -10.07 -18.44
CA GLN A 327 6.62 -9.71 -18.63
C GLN A 327 6.71 -8.62 -19.68
N LEU A 328 7.24 -7.46 -19.32
CA LEU A 328 7.29 -6.28 -20.20
C LEU A 328 8.59 -6.19 -20.99
N THR A 329 9.68 -6.65 -20.40
CA THR A 329 11.00 -6.65 -21.01
C THR A 329 11.76 -7.89 -20.56
N SER A 330 12.48 -8.51 -21.48
CA SER A 330 13.37 -9.64 -21.20
C SER A 330 14.56 -9.62 -22.15
N PRO A 331 15.65 -10.34 -21.84
CA PRO A 331 16.75 -10.52 -22.79
C PRO A 331 16.31 -11.16 -24.11
N ASP A 332 15.27 -12.00 -24.09
CA ASP A 332 14.75 -12.69 -25.27
C ASP A 332 13.93 -11.75 -26.16
N SER A 333 13.05 -10.93 -25.56
CA SER A 333 12.27 -9.92 -26.29
C SER A 333 13.13 -8.74 -26.76
N GLN A 334 14.26 -8.52 -26.11
CA GLN A 334 15.17 -7.40 -26.41
C GLN A 334 16.65 -7.86 -26.32
N PRO A 335 17.11 -8.60 -27.30
CA PRO A 335 18.47 -9.19 -27.25
C PRO A 335 19.61 -8.16 -27.23
N ASN A 336 19.32 -6.92 -27.63
CA ASN A 336 20.23 -5.78 -27.50
C ASN A 336 19.81 -4.85 -26.37
N TYR A 337 19.51 -5.42 -25.20
CA TYR A 337 19.02 -4.72 -24.03
C TYR A 337 20.05 -3.74 -23.47
N TYR A 338 20.10 -2.55 -24.07
CA TYR A 338 20.92 -1.45 -23.59
C TYR A 338 20.03 -0.26 -23.30
N GLY A 339 20.17 0.30 -22.11
CA GLY A 339 19.56 1.57 -21.78
C GLY A 339 18.64 1.54 -20.56
N PHE A 340 18.34 2.74 -20.13
CA PHE A 340 17.56 2.99 -18.91
C PHE A 340 16.09 2.57 -19.04
N SER A 341 15.52 2.70 -20.22
CA SER A 341 14.08 2.49 -20.43
C SER A 341 13.80 1.84 -21.79
N PRO A 342 14.03 0.53 -21.92
CA PRO A 342 13.70 -0.19 -23.14
C PRO A 342 12.20 -0.18 -23.38
N ALA A 343 11.80 -0.18 -24.65
CA ALA A 343 10.39 -0.20 -25.05
C ALA A 343 9.72 -1.50 -24.57
N PRO A 344 8.59 -1.43 -23.86
CA PRO A 344 7.92 -2.62 -23.38
C PRO A 344 7.35 -3.47 -24.54
N VAL A 345 7.53 -4.79 -24.39
CA VAL A 345 6.91 -5.80 -25.27
C VAL A 345 6.19 -6.80 -24.35
N PRO A 346 4.91 -6.55 -24.00
CA PRO A 346 4.22 -7.37 -23.02
C PRO A 346 4.00 -8.80 -23.49
N GLU A 347 4.30 -9.75 -22.61
CA GLU A 347 3.98 -11.16 -22.74
C GLU A 347 3.18 -11.62 -21.52
N LEU A 348 2.02 -12.25 -21.73
CA LEU A 348 1.23 -12.82 -20.64
C LEU A 348 1.90 -14.09 -20.13
N ILE A 349 2.47 -14.03 -18.91
CA ILE A 349 3.23 -15.16 -18.35
C ILE A 349 2.47 -15.91 -17.25
N ALA A 350 1.51 -15.25 -16.59
CA ALA A 350 0.70 -15.88 -15.57
C ALA A 350 -0.63 -15.15 -15.40
N TRP A 351 -1.63 -15.87 -14.89
CA TRP A 351 -2.91 -15.32 -14.50
C TRP A 351 -3.54 -16.13 -13.38
N ALA A 352 -4.36 -15.49 -12.57
CA ALA A 352 -5.12 -16.11 -11.51
C ALA A 352 -6.53 -15.52 -11.44
N ARG A 353 -7.53 -16.37 -11.28
CA ARG A 353 -8.89 -15.93 -10.98
C ARG A 353 -8.96 -15.53 -9.52
N THR A 354 -9.70 -14.46 -9.26
CA THR A 354 -10.08 -14.02 -7.92
C THR A 354 -11.53 -14.40 -7.63
N GLN A 355 -11.90 -14.46 -6.37
CA GLN A 355 -13.29 -14.80 -5.98
C GLN A 355 -14.28 -13.68 -6.34
N SER A 356 -13.82 -12.46 -6.37
CA SER A 356 -14.54 -11.26 -6.80
C SER A 356 -13.70 -10.47 -7.79
N ALA A 357 -14.21 -9.38 -8.33
CA ALA A 357 -13.46 -8.56 -9.28
C ALA A 357 -12.17 -8.02 -8.66
N ALA A 358 -11.05 -8.18 -9.36
CA ALA A 358 -9.76 -7.60 -9.00
C ALA A 358 -9.73 -6.13 -9.42
N ILE A 359 -9.73 -5.20 -8.47
CA ILE A 359 -9.88 -3.76 -8.75
C ILE A 359 -8.72 -2.89 -8.27
N SER A 360 -7.82 -3.43 -7.48
CA SER A 360 -6.67 -2.67 -6.96
C SER A 360 -5.44 -3.55 -6.83
N MET A 361 -4.30 -2.92 -7.02
CA MET A 361 -2.99 -3.54 -6.89
C MET A 361 -2.09 -2.67 -6.02
N SER A 362 -1.23 -3.30 -5.24
CA SER A 362 -0.18 -2.61 -4.52
C SER A 362 1.18 -3.18 -4.85
N LYS A 363 2.15 -2.30 -4.93
CA LYS A 363 3.53 -2.71 -4.97
C LYS A 363 3.89 -3.32 -3.61
N GLY A 364 4.35 -4.56 -3.62
CA GLY A 364 4.91 -5.20 -2.43
C GLY A 364 6.26 -4.60 -2.05
N LEU A 365 6.90 -5.17 -1.05
CA LEU A 365 8.25 -4.82 -0.68
C LEU A 365 9.18 -4.91 -1.90
N ASP A 366 9.90 -3.84 -2.16
CA ASP A 366 10.94 -3.86 -3.16
C ASP A 366 12.06 -4.80 -2.68
N ARG A 367 12.53 -5.69 -3.54
CA ARG A 367 13.57 -6.67 -3.19
C ARG A 367 14.82 -6.01 -2.61
N ASP A 368 15.18 -4.84 -3.12
CA ASP A 368 16.34 -4.08 -2.65
C ASP A 368 16.09 -3.40 -1.30
N ARG A 369 14.84 -3.43 -0.83
CA ARG A 369 14.37 -2.87 0.43
C ARG A 369 13.63 -3.89 1.30
N ALA A 370 13.96 -5.17 1.17
CA ALA A 370 13.52 -6.18 2.13
C ALA A 370 14.22 -5.91 3.47
N VAL A 371 13.92 -4.76 4.03
CA VAL A 371 14.27 -4.31 5.36
C VAL A 371 12.99 -4.31 6.16
N ASP A 372 13.07 -4.79 7.35
CA ASP A 372 12.04 -4.56 8.33
C ASP A 372 11.85 -3.04 8.48
N GLU A 373 10.77 -2.53 7.89
CA GLU A 373 10.46 -1.10 7.88
C GLU A 373 10.00 -0.60 9.24
N THR A 374 9.77 -1.49 10.21
CA THR A 374 9.41 -1.13 11.58
C THR A 374 10.60 -0.63 12.40
N GLY A 375 11.77 -0.47 11.77
CA GLY A 375 12.99 0.04 12.38
C GLY A 375 13.91 -1.02 12.94
N GLY A 376 13.47 -2.25 13.04
CA GLY A 376 14.30 -3.40 13.37
C GLY A 376 15.24 -3.80 12.26
N GLN A 377 15.06 -3.31 11.06
CA GLN A 377 15.86 -3.53 9.85
C GLN A 377 16.68 -4.82 9.89
N MET A 378 16.02 -5.92 10.15
CA MET A 378 16.62 -7.23 9.97
C MET A 378 16.82 -7.43 8.49
N ALA A 379 17.99 -7.08 8.07
CA ALA A 379 18.33 -7.27 6.69
C ALA A 379 18.33 -8.74 6.38
N VAL A 380 17.63 -9.08 5.34
CA VAL A 380 17.68 -10.35 4.63
C VAL A 380 19.15 -10.77 4.27
N PHE A 381 20.13 -9.94 4.54
CA PHE A 381 21.54 -10.14 4.16
C PHE A 381 22.53 -9.98 5.32
N GLY A 382 22.13 -10.25 6.54
CA GLY A 382 23.03 -10.18 7.69
C GLY A 382 23.45 -8.75 8.05
N ARG A 383 22.54 -7.80 7.91
CA ARG A 383 22.77 -6.40 8.27
C ARG A 383 21.66 -5.91 9.19
N LEU A 384 21.98 -5.08 10.13
CA LEU A 384 21.05 -4.31 10.92
C LEU A 384 21.18 -2.84 10.54
N GLY A 385 20.22 -2.34 9.78
CA GLY A 385 20.35 -1.04 9.16
C GLY A 385 21.54 -0.98 8.20
N SER A 386 22.39 0.03 8.36
CA SER A 386 23.59 0.23 7.53
C SER A 386 24.79 -0.60 7.96
N ARG A 387 24.78 -1.24 9.12
CA ARG A 387 25.90 -2.05 9.62
C ARG A 387 25.67 -3.56 9.42
N PRO A 388 26.72 -4.34 9.20
CA PRO A 388 26.64 -5.80 9.28
C PRO A 388 26.21 -6.27 10.67
N PHE A 389 25.57 -7.43 10.76
CA PHE A 389 25.40 -8.12 12.02
C PHE A 389 26.76 -8.39 12.69
N ASN A 390 26.81 -8.29 13.99
CA ASN A 390 27.87 -8.90 14.77
C ASN A 390 27.66 -10.43 14.84
N ARG A 391 28.60 -11.14 15.43
CA ARG A 391 28.55 -12.61 15.51
C ARG A 391 27.31 -13.10 16.26
N GLU A 392 26.98 -12.49 17.38
CA GLU A 392 25.85 -12.89 18.24
C GLU A 392 24.51 -12.67 17.49
N GLU A 393 24.36 -11.55 16.80
CA GLU A 393 23.18 -11.28 15.97
C GLU A 393 23.05 -12.27 14.81
N MET A 394 24.17 -12.65 14.18
CA MET A 394 24.18 -13.68 13.13
C MET A 394 23.80 -15.05 13.68
N GLU A 395 24.33 -15.42 14.83
CA GLU A 395 24.02 -16.69 15.47
C GLU A 395 22.54 -16.75 15.88
N ASN A 396 21.99 -15.68 16.47
CA ASN A 396 20.59 -15.61 16.86
C ASN A 396 19.63 -15.66 15.66
N LEU A 397 20.02 -15.11 14.51
CA LEU A 397 19.17 -15.10 13.32
C LEU A 397 19.20 -16.45 12.59
N PHE A 398 20.37 -17.05 12.41
CA PHE A 398 20.52 -18.23 11.54
C PHE A 398 20.54 -19.55 12.30
N LEU A 399 20.79 -19.53 13.60
CA LEU A 399 20.89 -20.73 14.40
C LEU A 399 19.80 -20.76 15.47
N ASN A 400 19.26 -21.94 15.71
CA ASN A 400 18.41 -22.18 16.86
C ASN A 400 19.24 -22.31 18.15
N ASN A 401 18.59 -22.43 19.29
CA ASN A 401 19.24 -22.55 20.59
C ASN A 401 20.19 -23.77 20.72
N ALA A 402 20.13 -24.71 19.79
CA ALA A 402 21.02 -25.87 19.72
C ALA A 402 22.23 -25.64 18.78
N GLY A 403 22.38 -24.43 18.24
CA GLY A 403 23.43 -24.09 17.27
C GLY A 403 23.23 -24.70 15.89
N ILE A 404 22.02 -25.13 15.57
CA ILE A 404 21.67 -25.73 14.29
C ILE A 404 20.96 -24.69 13.43
N PRO A 405 21.27 -24.56 12.11
CA PRO A 405 20.57 -23.64 11.24
C PRO A 405 19.06 -23.86 11.23
N TRP A 406 18.31 -22.76 11.26
CA TRP A 406 16.88 -22.83 11.06
C TRP A 406 16.56 -23.46 9.70
N ARG A 407 15.65 -24.40 9.69
CA ARG A 407 15.11 -24.96 8.47
C ARG A 407 13.75 -24.35 8.21
N VAL A 408 13.60 -23.80 7.03
CA VAL A 408 12.30 -23.39 6.49
C VAL A 408 11.73 -24.60 5.77
N SER A 409 10.63 -25.15 6.26
CA SER A 409 9.86 -26.18 5.55
C SER A 409 8.72 -25.51 4.79
N ASP A 410 8.36 -26.09 3.65
CA ASP A 410 7.22 -25.64 2.86
C ASP A 410 5.87 -25.94 3.53
N GLU A 411 5.89 -26.76 4.58
CA GLU A 411 4.74 -27.10 5.40
C GLU A 411 5.00 -26.72 6.85
N ALA A 412 4.06 -26.01 7.46
CA ALA A 412 4.11 -25.78 8.88
C ALA A 412 3.91 -27.10 9.63
N ASP A 413 4.85 -27.46 10.48
CA ASP A 413 4.67 -28.57 11.40
C ASP A 413 3.61 -28.20 12.45
N MET A 414 2.38 -28.57 12.17
CA MET A 414 1.22 -28.35 13.03
C MET A 414 0.94 -29.55 13.94
N THR A 415 1.75 -30.61 13.91
CA THR A 415 1.49 -31.84 14.66
C THR A 415 1.54 -31.65 16.18
N ALA A 416 2.32 -30.68 16.64
CA ALA A 416 2.41 -30.32 18.05
C ALA A 416 1.41 -29.22 18.48
N TRP A 417 0.57 -28.75 17.54
CA TRP A 417 -0.33 -27.65 17.83
C TRP A 417 -1.69 -28.18 18.32
N VAL A 418 -2.08 -27.83 19.52
CA VAL A 418 -3.39 -28.16 20.11
C VAL A 418 -4.21 -26.87 20.20
N PRO A 419 -5.44 -26.82 19.61
CA PRO A 419 -6.31 -25.66 19.75
C PRO A 419 -6.58 -25.36 21.24
N GLY A 420 -6.38 -24.09 21.66
CA GLY A 420 -6.60 -23.67 23.04
C GLY A 420 -5.44 -23.98 24.03
N ALA A 421 -4.43 -24.71 23.61
CA ALA A 421 -3.18 -24.74 24.38
C ALA A 421 -2.38 -23.48 24.02
N GLY A 422 -1.93 -22.73 25.00
CA GLY A 422 -1.00 -21.64 24.81
C GLY A 422 0.26 -22.04 24.04
N PRO A 423 1.18 -21.15 23.71
CA PRO A 423 2.36 -21.51 22.97
C PRO A 423 3.04 -22.69 23.65
N VAL A 424 3.12 -23.80 22.91
CA VAL A 424 3.80 -25.00 23.43
C VAL A 424 5.24 -24.58 23.70
N ALA A 425 5.59 -24.53 24.97
CA ALA A 425 6.98 -24.35 25.35
C ALA A 425 7.77 -25.43 24.61
N ARG A 426 8.58 -25.04 23.65
CA ARG A 426 9.42 -25.97 22.90
C ARG A 426 10.26 -26.70 23.94
N ARG A 427 10.03 -28.01 24.12
CA ARG A 427 10.93 -28.82 24.91
C ARG A 427 12.31 -28.70 24.29
N ARG A 428 13.25 -28.19 25.04
CA ARG A 428 14.66 -28.20 24.64
C ARG A 428 15.04 -29.66 24.39
N PRO A 429 15.64 -30.00 23.24
CA PRO A 429 16.20 -31.32 23.04
C PRO A 429 17.25 -31.53 24.12
N GLY A 430 17.01 -32.47 25.03
CA GLY A 430 18.00 -32.84 26.07
C GLY A 430 17.62 -32.56 27.55
N GLN A 431 16.35 -32.28 27.84
CA GLN A 431 15.84 -32.38 29.22
C GLN A 431 14.89 -33.54 29.36
#